data_d079927bbd06f1bf6d8fe92221b0ba12
#
_entry.id   d079927bbd06f1bf6d8fe92221b0ba12
#
_cell.length_a   1.000
_cell.length_b   1.000
_cell.length_c   1.000
_cell.angle_alpha   90.00
_cell.angle_beta   90.00
_cell.angle_gamma   90.00
#
_symmetry.space_group_name_H-M   'P 1'
#
loop_
_entity.id
_entity.type
_entity.pdbx_description
1 polymer ?
#
loop_
_entity_poly.entity_id
_entity_poly.type
_entity_poly.pdbx_seq_one_letter_code
_entity_poly.pdbx_strand_id
1 'polypeptide(L)'
;LGIRMANKGYFIITDISGYTEFLTESELEHAHQALQNLFDAQLQYIKFPLKISGFRGDAIFIYTPEACFVNPQSFVEMLEKLYIVFADALRQMQFNTTCPCRACKNLKSLDLKMCIHYGEYMIQKLGDREELLGADVIVPHRMLKNQVIEKTGIHSYALFSEAAANALNLQQLCDPLASYKESYENIGEVNMFVHNLKSAWEREEARKKIVVDENDAWIKIEVDIPFPPSVVWGVITTPELEGPLLGLNYVKRIDELGGRTQLEAKFHCAHASGDFFNTIVDWKPFEYYTTTQQFASGLEYYRTIRLSYDGAITKFMMLVSKPEQQ
;
A
#
# COMPACT_ATOMS: atom_id res chain seq x y z
N LEU A 1 -14.79 36.41 -8.53
CA LEU A 1 -14.06 35.21 -8.96
C LEU A 1 -13.16 34.81 -7.81
N GLY A 2 -13.63 33.86 -6.96
CA GLY A 2 -12.79 33.31 -5.88
C GLY A 2 -11.62 32.55 -6.52
N ILE A 3 -10.42 32.88 -6.13
CA ILE A 3 -9.21 32.13 -6.49
C ILE A 3 -9.39 30.73 -5.88
N ARG A 4 -9.70 29.71 -6.70
CA ARG A 4 -9.63 28.31 -6.25
C ARG A 4 -8.16 28.00 -6.01
N MET A 5 -7.78 27.74 -4.77
CA MET A 5 -6.42 27.29 -4.44
C MET A 5 -6.18 25.93 -5.10
N ALA A 6 -4.97 25.71 -5.60
CA ALA A 6 -4.53 24.42 -6.07
C ALA A 6 -4.51 23.41 -4.93
N ASN A 7 -4.95 22.20 -5.19
CA ASN A 7 -4.81 21.08 -4.25
C ASN A 7 -3.42 20.46 -4.43
N LYS A 8 -2.93 19.78 -3.38
CA LYS A 8 -1.75 18.91 -3.46
C LYS A 8 -2.13 17.47 -3.24
N GLY A 9 -1.42 16.58 -3.93
CA GLY A 9 -1.69 15.16 -3.78
C GLY A 9 -0.77 14.29 -4.62
N TYR A 10 -1.03 12.99 -4.53
CA TYR A 10 -0.29 11.97 -5.24
C TYR A 10 -1.07 11.53 -6.47
N PHE A 11 -0.36 11.39 -7.59
CA PHE A 11 -0.86 10.81 -8.83
C PHE A 11 -0.21 9.45 -9.00
N ILE A 12 -1.02 8.45 -9.30
CA ILE A 12 -0.60 7.08 -9.47
C ILE A 12 -1.12 6.59 -10.81
N ILE A 13 -0.26 6.01 -11.63
CA ILE A 13 -0.71 5.25 -12.79
C ILE A 13 -0.28 3.82 -12.59
N THR A 14 -1.24 2.89 -12.59
CA THR A 14 -0.96 1.46 -12.71
C THR A 14 -1.03 1.07 -14.17
N ASP A 15 -0.12 0.20 -14.63
CA ASP A 15 0.00 -0.22 -16.03
C ASP A 15 0.42 -1.69 -16.09
N ILE A 16 -0.29 -2.50 -16.88
CA ILE A 16 -0.04 -3.94 -16.97
C ILE A 16 1.09 -4.19 -17.95
N SER A 17 2.27 -4.54 -17.43
CA SER A 17 3.42 -4.93 -18.26
C SER A 17 3.09 -6.19 -19.07
N GLY A 18 3.52 -6.24 -20.33
CA GLY A 18 3.23 -7.36 -21.22
C GLY A 18 1.84 -7.33 -21.89
N TYR A 19 1.00 -6.34 -21.57
CA TYR A 19 -0.40 -6.24 -22.04
C TYR A 19 -0.52 -6.34 -23.58
N THR A 20 0.25 -5.54 -24.33
CA THR A 20 0.16 -5.50 -25.79
C THR A 20 0.52 -6.84 -26.42
N GLU A 21 1.64 -7.44 -25.99
CA GLU A 21 2.09 -8.76 -26.46
C GLU A 21 1.05 -9.83 -26.10
N PHE A 22 0.57 -9.82 -24.87
CA PHE A 22 -0.46 -10.74 -24.41
C PHE A 22 -1.73 -10.69 -25.27
N LEU A 23 -2.23 -9.49 -25.63
CA LEU A 23 -3.41 -9.35 -26.50
C LEU A 23 -3.17 -9.79 -27.94
N THR A 24 -1.98 -9.49 -28.49
CA THR A 24 -1.69 -9.80 -29.89
C THR A 24 -1.39 -11.29 -30.13
N GLU A 25 -0.87 -11.97 -29.12
CA GLU A 25 -0.45 -13.38 -29.22
C GLU A 25 -1.45 -14.37 -28.62
N SER A 26 -2.56 -13.89 -28.07
CA SER A 26 -3.53 -14.72 -27.35
C SER A 26 -4.89 -14.76 -28.04
N GLU A 27 -5.66 -15.80 -27.75
CA GLU A 27 -7.06 -15.89 -28.15
C GLU A 27 -7.87 -14.80 -27.41
N LEU A 28 -8.53 -13.93 -28.17
CA LEU A 28 -9.15 -12.70 -27.69
C LEU A 28 -10.15 -12.91 -26.54
N GLU A 29 -10.95 -13.97 -26.62
CA GLU A 29 -11.98 -14.25 -25.60
C GLU A 29 -11.36 -14.55 -24.24
N HIS A 30 -10.35 -15.44 -24.19
CA HIS A 30 -9.66 -15.78 -22.96
C HIS A 30 -8.75 -14.63 -22.45
N ALA A 31 -8.13 -13.91 -23.38
CA ALA A 31 -7.35 -12.73 -23.03
C ALA A 31 -8.24 -11.65 -22.38
N HIS A 32 -9.42 -11.39 -22.93
CA HIS A 32 -10.40 -10.48 -22.36
C HIS A 32 -10.78 -10.89 -20.94
N GLN A 33 -11.16 -12.16 -20.72
CA GLN A 33 -11.54 -12.67 -19.41
C GLN A 33 -10.42 -12.50 -18.37
N ALA A 34 -9.18 -12.82 -18.76
CA ALA A 34 -8.03 -12.69 -17.88
C ALA A 34 -7.77 -11.22 -17.49
N LEU A 35 -7.78 -10.32 -18.47
CA LEU A 35 -7.58 -8.89 -18.22
C LEU A 35 -8.71 -8.30 -17.39
N GLN A 36 -9.97 -8.69 -17.64
CA GLN A 36 -11.11 -8.27 -16.83
C GLN A 36 -10.89 -8.64 -15.35
N ASN A 37 -10.48 -9.88 -15.05
CA ASN A 37 -10.21 -10.32 -13.69
C ASN A 37 -9.09 -9.50 -13.01
N LEU A 38 -8.03 -9.14 -13.76
CA LEU A 38 -6.93 -8.31 -13.23
C LEU A 38 -7.36 -6.86 -12.98
N PHE A 39 -8.20 -6.29 -13.85
CA PHE A 39 -8.80 -4.98 -13.62
C PHE A 39 -9.74 -5.01 -12.42
N ASP A 40 -10.62 -6.00 -12.33
CA ASP A 40 -11.58 -6.12 -11.24
C ASP A 40 -10.90 -6.24 -9.88
N ALA A 41 -9.78 -7.00 -9.80
CA ALA A 41 -8.97 -7.09 -8.59
C ALA A 41 -8.43 -5.72 -8.15
N GLN A 42 -7.90 -4.93 -9.09
CA GLN A 42 -7.43 -3.58 -8.80
C GLN A 42 -8.59 -2.65 -8.41
N LEU A 43 -9.69 -2.64 -9.17
CA LEU A 43 -10.84 -1.77 -8.95
C LEU A 43 -11.55 -2.03 -7.62
N GLN A 44 -11.63 -3.29 -7.19
CA GLN A 44 -12.17 -3.65 -5.87
C GLN A 44 -11.34 -3.06 -4.73
N TYR A 45 -10.03 -2.91 -4.92
CA TYR A 45 -9.13 -2.34 -3.94
C TYR A 45 -9.03 -0.81 -4.04
N ILE A 46 -9.15 -0.22 -5.24
CA ILE A 46 -9.09 1.24 -5.44
C ILE A 46 -10.37 1.88 -4.90
N LYS A 47 -10.36 2.18 -3.61
CA LYS A 47 -11.45 2.85 -2.88
C LYS A 47 -10.88 4.05 -2.14
N PHE A 48 -11.76 4.87 -1.53
CA PHE A 48 -11.31 6.01 -0.73
C PHE A 48 -10.14 5.62 0.20
N PRO A 49 -9.05 6.40 0.25
CA PRO A 49 -8.89 7.75 -0.29
C PRO A 49 -8.46 7.82 -1.75
N LEU A 50 -8.22 6.69 -2.42
CA LEU A 50 -7.89 6.63 -3.84
C LEU A 50 -9.12 6.96 -4.70
N LYS A 51 -8.92 7.80 -5.70
CA LYS A 51 -9.95 8.20 -6.66
C LYS A 51 -9.48 7.91 -8.07
N ILE A 52 -10.32 7.25 -8.86
CA ILE A 52 -10.02 7.00 -10.27
C ILE A 52 -10.31 8.29 -11.05
N SER A 53 -9.30 8.80 -11.75
CA SER A 53 -9.43 9.90 -12.69
C SER A 53 -9.82 9.42 -14.09
N GLY A 54 -9.32 8.25 -14.51
CA GLY A 54 -9.65 7.70 -15.83
C GLY A 54 -8.89 6.42 -16.16
N PHE A 55 -9.21 5.88 -17.35
CA PHE A 55 -8.58 4.69 -17.91
C PHE A 55 -7.93 5.03 -19.26
N ARG A 56 -6.77 4.44 -19.55
CA ARG A 56 -6.08 4.60 -20.83
C ARG A 56 -5.46 3.28 -21.25
N GLY A 57 -6.19 2.51 -22.07
CA GLY A 57 -5.77 1.15 -22.43
C GLY A 57 -5.76 0.24 -21.21
N ASP A 58 -4.59 -0.25 -20.87
CA ASP A 58 -4.29 -1.09 -19.70
C ASP A 58 -3.91 -0.30 -18.45
N ALA A 59 -3.88 1.02 -18.54
CA ALA A 59 -3.52 1.88 -17.43
C ALA A 59 -4.74 2.45 -16.69
N ILE A 60 -4.68 2.44 -15.35
CA ILE A 60 -5.62 3.14 -14.47
C ILE A 60 -4.93 4.39 -13.92
N PHE A 61 -5.51 5.56 -14.18
CA PHE A 61 -5.05 6.80 -13.59
C PHE A 61 -5.81 7.10 -12.30
N ILE A 62 -5.07 7.19 -11.21
CA ILE A 62 -5.57 7.33 -9.84
C ILE A 62 -4.95 8.59 -9.23
N TYR A 63 -5.68 9.27 -8.37
CA TYR A 63 -5.15 10.35 -7.56
C TYR A 63 -5.67 10.28 -6.13
N THR A 64 -4.97 10.94 -5.23
CA THR A 64 -5.40 11.07 -3.83
C THR A 64 -4.87 12.37 -3.23
N PRO A 65 -5.70 13.11 -2.48
CA PRO A 65 -5.23 14.27 -1.75
C PRO A 65 -4.17 13.92 -0.71
N GLU A 66 -3.16 14.76 -0.54
CA GLU A 66 -2.11 14.59 0.47
C GLU A 66 -2.68 14.45 1.89
N ALA A 67 -3.67 15.26 2.24
CA ALA A 67 -4.30 15.28 3.57
C ALA A 67 -4.99 13.95 3.97
N CYS A 68 -5.13 12.99 3.04
CA CYS A 68 -5.71 11.68 3.35
C CYS A 68 -4.73 10.71 4.03
N PHE A 69 -3.44 11.07 4.14
CA PHE A 69 -2.43 10.23 4.77
C PHE A 69 -1.81 10.92 5.97
N VAL A 70 -2.05 10.37 7.14
CA VAL A 70 -1.45 10.82 8.40
C VAL A 70 0.01 10.38 8.47
N ASN A 71 0.32 9.23 7.86
CA ASN A 71 1.65 8.63 7.84
C ASN A 71 2.02 8.25 6.39
N PRO A 72 3.17 8.71 5.88
CA PRO A 72 3.66 8.34 4.55
C PRO A 72 3.80 6.82 4.32
N GLN A 73 4.12 6.05 5.36
CA GLN A 73 4.19 4.60 5.29
C GLN A 73 2.88 3.98 4.82
N SER A 74 1.73 4.47 5.30
CA SER A 74 0.41 3.96 4.89
C SER A 74 0.16 4.13 3.39
N PHE A 75 0.73 5.17 2.77
CA PHE A 75 0.65 5.33 1.31
C PHE A 75 1.47 4.26 0.58
N VAL A 76 2.69 3.99 1.03
CA VAL A 76 3.55 2.94 0.43
C VAL A 76 2.90 1.57 0.58
N GLU A 77 2.40 1.24 1.77
CA GLU A 77 1.70 -0.03 2.04
C GLU A 77 0.44 -0.19 1.17
N MET A 78 -0.24 0.90 0.86
CA MET A 78 -1.39 0.86 -0.04
C MET A 78 -0.99 0.53 -1.48
N LEU A 79 0.14 1.03 -1.97
CA LEU A 79 0.69 0.66 -3.28
C LEU A 79 1.13 -0.81 -3.29
N GLU A 80 1.83 -1.26 -2.25
CA GLU A 80 2.22 -2.66 -2.09
C GLU A 80 1.00 -3.59 -2.09
N LYS A 81 -0.06 -3.21 -1.36
CA LYS A 81 -1.30 -3.99 -1.31
C LYS A 81 -2.02 -4.02 -2.66
N LEU A 82 -2.02 -2.92 -3.41
CA LEU A 82 -2.58 -2.89 -4.76
C LEU A 82 -1.84 -3.86 -5.70
N TYR A 83 -0.52 -3.95 -5.57
CA TYR A 83 0.27 -4.96 -6.28
C TYR A 83 -0.05 -6.38 -5.82
N ILE A 84 -0.15 -6.62 -4.51
CA ILE A 84 -0.44 -7.94 -3.94
C ILE A 84 -1.76 -8.49 -4.47
N VAL A 85 -2.84 -7.69 -4.49
CA VAL A 85 -4.14 -8.15 -5.01
C VAL A 85 -4.10 -8.48 -6.50
N PHE A 86 -3.30 -7.74 -7.29
CA PHE A 86 -3.05 -8.05 -8.70
C PHE A 86 -2.28 -9.37 -8.86
N ALA A 87 -1.17 -9.54 -8.13
CA ALA A 87 -0.32 -10.72 -8.19
C ALA A 87 -1.06 -11.99 -7.73
N ASP A 88 -1.88 -11.89 -6.69
CA ASP A 88 -2.72 -12.99 -6.20
C ASP A 88 -3.78 -13.38 -7.24
N ALA A 89 -4.44 -12.42 -7.88
CA ALA A 89 -5.41 -12.70 -8.95
C ALA A 89 -4.73 -13.38 -10.15
N LEU A 90 -3.55 -12.89 -10.56
CA LEU A 90 -2.77 -13.50 -11.63
C LEU A 90 -2.35 -14.93 -11.28
N ARG A 91 -1.84 -15.15 -10.08
CA ARG A 91 -1.44 -16.47 -9.58
C ARG A 91 -2.63 -17.44 -9.53
N GLN A 92 -3.78 -17.01 -9.02
CA GLN A 92 -4.99 -17.83 -8.98
C GLN A 92 -5.42 -18.28 -10.38
N MET A 93 -5.37 -17.39 -11.37
CA MET A 93 -5.67 -17.75 -12.75
C MET A 93 -4.67 -18.78 -13.30
N GLN A 94 -3.36 -18.62 -13.02
CA GLN A 94 -2.33 -19.56 -13.44
C GLN A 94 -2.52 -20.97 -12.84
N PHE A 95 -2.92 -21.06 -11.56
CA PHE A 95 -3.13 -22.34 -10.89
C PHE A 95 -4.45 -23.02 -11.25
N ASN A 96 -5.50 -22.24 -11.49
CA ASN A 96 -6.84 -22.78 -11.74
C ASN A 96 -7.14 -23.04 -13.21
N THR A 97 -6.21 -22.73 -14.11
CA THR A 97 -6.42 -22.97 -15.55
C THR A 97 -5.92 -24.35 -15.96
N THR A 98 -6.80 -25.12 -16.61
CA THR A 98 -6.48 -26.37 -17.32
C THR A 98 -6.49 -26.17 -18.84
N CYS A 99 -6.78 -24.96 -19.30
CA CYS A 99 -6.89 -24.61 -20.71
C CYS A 99 -5.49 -24.54 -21.36
N PRO A 100 -5.24 -25.25 -22.47
CA PRO A 100 -3.95 -25.24 -23.16
C PRO A 100 -3.76 -24.08 -24.13
N CYS A 101 -4.68 -23.12 -24.19
CA CYS A 101 -4.64 -21.98 -25.13
C CYS A 101 -3.43 -21.05 -24.86
N ARG A 102 -3.12 -20.19 -25.83
CA ARG A 102 -1.99 -19.26 -25.72
C ARG A 102 -2.22 -18.21 -24.65
N ALA A 103 -3.44 -17.69 -24.51
CA ALA A 103 -3.78 -16.76 -23.46
C ALA A 103 -3.41 -17.31 -22.06
N CYS A 104 -3.84 -18.53 -21.74
CA CYS A 104 -3.55 -19.16 -20.44
C CYS A 104 -2.04 -19.43 -20.24
N LYS A 105 -1.32 -19.78 -21.30
CA LYS A 105 0.15 -19.97 -21.24
C LYS A 105 0.91 -18.65 -21.04
N ASN A 106 0.40 -17.58 -21.64
CA ASN A 106 1.04 -16.27 -21.62
C ASN A 106 0.69 -15.42 -20.38
N LEU A 107 -0.21 -15.88 -19.48
CA LEU A 107 -0.50 -15.20 -18.22
C LEU A 107 0.76 -14.84 -17.43
N LYS A 108 1.77 -15.69 -17.48
CA LYS A 108 3.05 -15.51 -16.76
C LYS A 108 3.89 -14.32 -17.26
N SER A 109 3.61 -13.77 -18.43
CA SER A 109 4.30 -12.60 -18.97
C SER A 109 3.70 -11.27 -18.48
N LEU A 110 2.52 -11.33 -17.84
CA LEU A 110 1.88 -10.16 -17.29
C LEU A 110 2.46 -9.81 -15.91
N ASP A 111 2.61 -8.54 -15.67
CA ASP A 111 3.02 -7.98 -14.36
C ASP A 111 2.45 -6.57 -14.19
N LEU A 112 2.58 -5.97 -13.02
CA LEU A 112 2.10 -4.63 -12.74
C LEU A 112 3.25 -3.69 -12.41
N LYS A 113 3.29 -2.56 -13.10
CA LYS A 113 4.15 -1.43 -12.76
C LYS A 113 3.31 -0.22 -12.37
N MET A 114 3.85 0.62 -11.53
CA MET A 114 3.21 1.85 -11.08
C MET A 114 4.16 3.03 -11.24
N CYS A 115 3.62 4.17 -11.69
CA CYS A 115 4.35 5.43 -11.72
C CYS A 115 3.68 6.41 -10.75
N ILE A 116 4.47 6.99 -9.83
CA ILE A 116 3.97 7.84 -8.76
C ILE A 116 4.64 9.20 -8.81
N HIS A 117 3.82 10.25 -8.81
CA HIS A 117 4.26 11.63 -8.73
C HIS A 117 3.48 12.39 -7.66
N TYR A 118 4.10 13.38 -7.06
CA TYR A 118 3.47 14.30 -6.12
C TYR A 118 3.53 15.72 -6.66
N GLY A 119 2.40 16.43 -6.61
CA GLY A 119 2.35 17.79 -7.13
C GLY A 119 1.00 18.48 -6.96
N GLU A 120 0.85 19.60 -7.64
CA GLU A 120 -0.33 20.45 -7.57
C GLU A 120 -1.32 20.12 -8.68
N TYR A 121 -2.60 20.23 -8.37
CA TYR A 121 -3.68 20.03 -9.32
C TYR A 121 -4.91 20.86 -8.99
N MET A 122 -5.72 21.06 -10.00
CA MET A 122 -7.08 21.58 -9.88
C MET A 122 -8.06 20.56 -10.44
N ILE A 123 -9.26 20.51 -9.87
CA ILE A 123 -10.36 19.74 -10.43
C ILE A 123 -11.18 20.71 -11.27
N GLN A 124 -11.31 20.41 -12.56
CA GLN A 124 -12.23 21.11 -13.47
C GLN A 124 -13.37 20.21 -13.87
N LYS A 125 -14.55 20.79 -14.01
CA LYS A 125 -15.74 20.08 -14.48
C LYS A 125 -15.90 20.28 -15.98
N LEU A 126 -15.88 19.19 -16.74
CA LEU A 126 -16.10 19.17 -18.19
C LEU A 126 -17.36 18.35 -18.48
N GLY A 127 -18.48 19.02 -18.65
CA GLY A 127 -19.78 18.38 -18.69
C GLY A 127 -20.09 17.70 -17.35
N ASP A 128 -20.36 16.40 -17.38
CA ASP A 128 -20.67 15.60 -16.18
C ASP A 128 -19.42 14.91 -15.56
N ARG A 129 -18.23 15.16 -16.12
CA ARG A 129 -16.98 14.55 -15.65
C ARG A 129 -16.11 15.55 -14.92
N GLU A 130 -15.43 15.06 -13.91
CA GLU A 130 -14.34 15.76 -13.23
C GLU A 130 -13.02 15.33 -13.85
N GLU A 131 -12.19 16.30 -14.23
CA GLU A 131 -10.88 16.09 -14.82
C GLU A 131 -9.81 16.83 -14.01
N LEU A 132 -8.63 16.23 -13.91
CA LEU A 132 -7.48 16.86 -13.24
C LEU A 132 -6.75 17.78 -14.22
N LEU A 133 -6.44 18.98 -13.78
CA LEU A 133 -5.68 19.98 -14.52
C LEU A 133 -4.43 20.38 -13.74
N GLY A 134 -3.26 20.32 -14.37
CA GLY A 134 -1.99 20.76 -13.80
C GLY A 134 -0.80 20.22 -14.58
N ALA A 135 0.34 20.91 -14.49
CA ALA A 135 1.59 20.43 -15.11
C ALA A 135 2.02 19.10 -14.48
N ASP A 136 1.88 18.98 -13.15
CA ASP A 136 2.25 17.77 -12.40
C ASP A 136 1.38 16.57 -12.74
N VAL A 137 0.14 16.78 -13.21
CA VAL A 137 -0.76 15.72 -13.69
C VAL A 137 -0.19 14.99 -14.92
N ILE A 138 0.64 15.66 -15.71
CA ILE A 138 1.23 15.12 -16.94
C ILE A 138 2.44 14.21 -16.64
N VAL A 139 3.17 14.51 -15.57
CA VAL A 139 4.45 13.84 -15.23
C VAL A 139 4.31 12.31 -15.15
N PRO A 140 3.38 11.72 -14.38
CA PRO A 140 3.29 10.27 -14.26
C PRO A 140 2.95 9.58 -15.59
N HIS A 141 2.24 10.25 -16.51
CA HIS A 141 2.00 9.72 -17.85
C HIS A 141 3.28 9.64 -18.69
N ARG A 142 4.21 10.59 -18.50
CA ARG A 142 5.53 10.54 -19.15
C ARG A 142 6.41 9.46 -18.54
N MET A 143 6.35 9.30 -17.22
CA MET A 143 7.11 8.27 -16.50
C MET A 143 6.78 6.82 -16.93
N LEU A 144 5.61 6.57 -17.54
CA LEU A 144 5.31 5.25 -18.14
C LEU A 144 6.30 4.86 -19.25
N LYS A 145 6.87 5.85 -19.95
CA LYS A 145 7.93 5.65 -20.95
C LYS A 145 9.28 5.63 -20.25
N ASN A 146 9.63 4.49 -19.67
CA ASN A 146 10.88 4.30 -18.94
C ASN A 146 11.56 3.00 -19.34
N GLN A 147 12.82 2.81 -18.94
CA GLN A 147 13.66 1.65 -19.18
C GLN A 147 14.10 1.00 -17.84
N VAL A 148 13.20 1.00 -16.84
CA VAL A 148 13.51 0.45 -15.51
C VAL A 148 13.91 -1.01 -15.60
N ILE A 149 13.14 -1.82 -16.34
CA ILE A 149 13.40 -3.25 -16.48
C ILE A 149 14.80 -3.48 -17.08
N GLU A 150 15.13 -2.79 -18.18
CA GLU A 150 16.40 -2.92 -18.87
C GLU A 150 17.59 -2.47 -18.01
N LYS A 151 17.41 -1.43 -17.22
CA LYS A 151 18.49 -0.84 -16.41
C LYS A 151 18.65 -1.49 -15.03
N THR A 152 17.60 -2.04 -14.46
CA THR A 152 17.61 -2.57 -13.08
C THR A 152 17.29 -4.06 -12.97
N GLY A 153 16.67 -4.66 -13.98
CA GLY A 153 16.17 -6.02 -13.92
C GLY A 153 14.92 -6.20 -13.06
N ILE A 154 14.33 -5.10 -12.54
CA ILE A 154 13.13 -5.15 -11.70
C ILE A 154 11.89 -5.05 -12.60
N HIS A 155 11.08 -6.09 -12.63
CA HIS A 155 9.88 -6.18 -13.47
C HIS A 155 8.64 -5.60 -12.80
N SER A 156 8.47 -5.88 -11.51
CA SER A 156 7.35 -5.43 -10.68
C SER A 156 7.80 -4.25 -9.83
N TYR A 157 7.41 -3.04 -10.17
CA TYR A 157 7.95 -1.87 -9.48
C TYR A 157 6.96 -0.73 -9.30
N ALA A 158 7.21 0.06 -8.26
CA ALA A 158 6.70 1.41 -8.11
C ALA A 158 7.83 2.40 -8.39
N LEU A 159 7.67 3.22 -9.43
CA LEU A 159 8.60 4.25 -9.85
C LEU A 159 8.14 5.59 -9.28
N PHE A 160 8.87 6.12 -8.32
CA PHE A 160 8.57 7.39 -7.67
C PHE A 160 9.40 8.51 -8.30
N SER A 161 8.77 9.62 -8.66
CA SER A 161 9.50 10.85 -8.96
C SER A 161 10.19 11.37 -7.70
N GLU A 162 11.22 12.19 -7.86
CA GLU A 162 11.92 12.86 -6.75
C GLU A 162 10.95 13.66 -5.86
N ALA A 163 9.96 14.34 -6.46
CA ALA A 163 8.92 15.06 -5.72
C ALA A 163 8.10 14.13 -4.82
N ALA A 164 7.68 12.95 -5.31
CA ALA A 164 6.95 11.98 -4.52
C ALA A 164 7.84 11.34 -3.44
N ALA A 165 9.10 11.02 -3.78
CA ALA A 165 10.05 10.44 -2.84
C ALA A 165 10.35 11.37 -1.67
N ASN A 166 10.52 12.66 -1.94
CA ASN A 166 10.75 13.67 -0.91
C ASN A 166 9.51 13.90 -0.04
N ALA A 167 8.31 14.01 -0.63
CA ALA A 167 7.07 14.19 0.10
C ALA A 167 6.76 13.01 1.06
N LEU A 168 7.17 11.80 0.68
CA LEU A 168 6.98 10.58 1.46
C LEU A 168 8.16 10.28 2.40
N ASN A 169 9.26 11.02 2.32
CA ASN A 169 10.53 10.64 2.97
C ASN A 169 10.92 9.18 2.67
N LEU A 170 10.80 8.79 1.39
CA LEU A 170 10.78 7.40 0.92
C LEU A 170 12.04 6.63 1.28
N GLN A 171 13.22 7.29 1.33
CA GLN A 171 14.49 6.67 1.69
C GLN A 171 14.51 6.09 3.11
N GLN A 172 13.67 6.61 4.01
CA GLN A 172 13.52 6.06 5.37
C GLN A 172 12.50 4.91 5.42
N LEU A 173 11.61 4.81 4.44
CA LEU A 173 10.51 3.84 4.43
C LEU A 173 10.83 2.59 3.60
N CYS A 174 11.66 2.72 2.59
CA CYS A 174 11.96 1.65 1.64
C CYS A 174 13.48 1.53 1.47
N ASP A 175 14.03 0.37 1.79
CA ASP A 175 15.44 0.05 1.59
C ASP A 175 15.58 -1.39 1.02
N PRO A 176 16.38 -1.61 -0.02
CA PRO A 176 17.07 -0.60 -0.83
C PRO A 176 16.18 -0.01 -1.93
N LEU A 177 16.33 1.29 -2.22
CA LEU A 177 15.76 1.95 -3.39
C LEU A 177 16.82 2.05 -4.50
N ALA A 178 16.48 1.62 -5.71
CA ALA A 178 17.34 1.83 -6.86
C ALA A 178 17.13 3.24 -7.42
N SER A 179 18.20 4.03 -7.50
CA SER A 179 18.14 5.33 -8.17
C SER A 179 18.03 5.15 -9.67
N TYR A 180 17.17 5.94 -10.31
CA TYR A 180 16.89 5.89 -11.73
C TYR A 180 16.75 7.30 -12.28
N LYS A 181 17.22 7.54 -13.51
CA LYS A 181 17.10 8.82 -14.21
C LYS A 181 16.62 8.61 -15.63
N GLU A 182 15.75 9.49 -16.08
CA GLU A 182 15.28 9.55 -17.45
C GLU A 182 15.06 10.99 -17.89
N SER A 183 15.24 11.27 -19.19
CA SER A 183 14.96 12.57 -19.77
C SER A 183 13.70 12.50 -20.62
N TYR A 184 12.75 13.36 -20.33
CA TYR A 184 11.48 13.44 -21.05
C TYR A 184 11.39 14.75 -21.84
N GLU A 185 10.88 14.66 -23.06
CA GLU A 185 10.62 15.83 -23.87
C GLU A 185 9.66 16.81 -23.15
N ASN A 186 10.01 18.09 -23.14
CA ASN A 186 9.30 19.20 -22.49
C ASN A 186 9.21 19.14 -20.94
N ILE A 187 9.87 18.18 -20.29
CA ILE A 187 9.97 18.09 -18.81
C ILE A 187 11.43 18.18 -18.37
N GLY A 188 12.36 17.65 -19.19
CA GLY A 188 13.79 17.56 -18.88
C GLY A 188 14.14 16.27 -18.13
N GLU A 189 15.29 16.30 -17.43
CA GLU A 189 15.77 15.19 -16.64
C GLU A 189 14.95 15.07 -15.34
N VAL A 190 14.45 13.86 -15.07
CA VAL A 190 13.70 13.53 -13.86
C VAL A 190 14.47 12.47 -13.08
N ASN A 191 14.86 12.80 -11.85
CA ASN A 191 15.38 11.83 -10.89
C ASN A 191 14.23 11.02 -10.32
N MET A 192 14.41 9.73 -10.23
CA MET A 192 13.39 8.80 -9.79
C MET A 192 13.97 7.70 -8.89
N PHE A 193 13.11 7.02 -8.17
CA PHE A 193 13.46 5.92 -7.27
C PHE A 193 12.56 4.73 -7.55
N VAL A 194 13.16 3.55 -7.66
CA VAL A 194 12.48 2.30 -7.97
C VAL A 194 12.33 1.49 -6.69
N HIS A 195 11.08 1.18 -6.33
CA HIS A 195 10.74 0.27 -5.25
C HIS A 195 10.26 -1.06 -5.83
N ASN A 196 10.87 -2.18 -5.42
CA ASN A 196 10.51 -3.52 -5.87
C ASN A 196 9.25 -4.01 -5.16
N LEU A 197 8.14 -4.09 -5.87
CA LEU A 197 6.84 -4.53 -5.34
C LEU A 197 6.75 -6.03 -5.14
N LYS A 198 7.51 -6.82 -5.91
CA LYS A 198 7.50 -8.29 -5.79
C LYS A 198 7.96 -8.74 -4.41
N SER A 199 8.92 -8.04 -3.82
CA SER A 199 9.40 -8.34 -2.46
C SER A 199 8.30 -8.18 -1.39
N ALA A 200 7.34 -7.26 -1.59
CA ALA A 200 6.19 -7.11 -0.69
C ALA A 200 5.24 -8.31 -0.79
N TRP A 201 4.97 -8.79 -2.00
CA TRP A 201 4.17 -9.98 -2.23
C TRP A 201 4.84 -11.25 -1.68
N GLU A 202 6.16 -11.42 -1.88
CA GLU A 202 6.92 -12.55 -1.34
C GLU A 202 6.91 -12.56 0.20
N ARG A 203 6.98 -11.39 0.85
CA ARG A 203 6.82 -11.26 2.31
C ARG A 203 5.42 -11.68 2.77
N GLU A 204 4.37 -11.28 2.06
CA GLU A 204 2.99 -11.66 2.39
C GLU A 204 2.78 -13.17 2.25
N GLU A 205 3.31 -13.80 1.20
CA GLU A 205 3.25 -15.25 0.98
C GLU A 205 4.00 -16.06 2.05
N ALA A 206 5.16 -15.57 2.50
CA ALA A 206 5.96 -16.22 3.53
C ALA A 206 5.43 -15.98 4.96
N ARG A 207 4.47 -15.08 5.12
CA ARG A 207 3.96 -14.65 6.42
C ARG A 207 3.27 -15.80 7.16
N LYS A 208 3.64 -15.99 8.43
CA LYS A 208 2.89 -16.84 9.36
C LYS A 208 1.78 -16.04 10.00
N LYS A 209 0.54 -16.52 9.90
CA LYS A 209 -0.59 -15.86 10.53
C LYS A 209 -0.59 -16.12 12.03
N ILE A 210 -0.40 -15.06 12.81
CA ILE A 210 -0.45 -15.07 14.28
C ILE A 210 -1.51 -14.06 14.72
N VAL A 211 -2.68 -14.55 15.13
CA VAL A 211 -3.81 -13.71 15.55
C VAL A 211 -4.47 -14.26 16.79
N VAL A 212 -4.95 -13.38 17.65
CA VAL A 212 -5.87 -13.74 18.74
C VAL A 212 -7.25 -13.92 18.14
N ASP A 213 -7.87 -15.11 18.36
CA ASP A 213 -9.26 -15.36 17.94
C ASP A 213 -10.23 -14.67 18.90
N GLU A 214 -11.40 -14.25 18.39
CA GLU A 214 -12.42 -13.59 19.22
C GLU A 214 -12.95 -14.47 20.34
N ASN A 215 -13.02 -15.79 20.10
CA ASN A 215 -13.51 -16.75 21.08
C ASN A 215 -12.48 -17.02 22.19
N ASP A 216 -11.19 -16.82 21.90
CA ASP A 216 -10.08 -17.06 22.82
C ASP A 216 -9.62 -15.77 23.52
N ALA A 217 -10.13 -14.62 23.09
CA ALA A 217 -9.76 -13.33 23.66
C ALA A 217 -10.22 -13.20 25.11
N TRP A 218 -9.28 -12.81 25.98
CA TRP A 218 -9.57 -12.44 27.37
C TRP A 218 -10.19 -11.05 27.47
N ILE A 219 -9.70 -10.12 26.62
CA ILE A 219 -10.23 -8.75 26.53
C ILE A 219 -10.59 -8.51 25.06
N LYS A 220 -11.79 -7.95 24.85
CA LYS A 220 -12.26 -7.50 23.54
C LYS A 220 -12.74 -6.04 23.67
N ILE A 221 -12.22 -5.17 22.81
CA ILE A 221 -12.65 -3.78 22.69
C ILE A 221 -13.04 -3.54 21.23
N GLU A 222 -14.21 -2.96 21.02
CA GLU A 222 -14.71 -2.58 19.71
C GLU A 222 -15.05 -1.09 19.70
N VAL A 223 -14.66 -0.39 18.63
CA VAL A 223 -14.95 1.04 18.44
C VAL A 223 -15.26 1.28 16.96
N ASP A 224 -16.35 2.00 16.72
CA ASP A 224 -16.68 2.50 15.38
C ASP A 224 -16.03 3.87 15.16
N ILE A 225 -15.20 3.98 14.12
CA ILE A 225 -14.40 5.17 13.84
C ILE A 225 -14.84 5.74 12.49
N PRO A 226 -15.37 6.98 12.42
CA PRO A 226 -15.89 7.58 11.17
C PRO A 226 -14.76 8.12 10.29
N PHE A 227 -13.71 7.34 10.10
CA PHE A 227 -12.58 7.61 9.23
C PHE A 227 -12.23 6.37 8.39
N PRO A 228 -11.63 6.53 7.21
CA PRO A 228 -11.21 5.41 6.38
C PRO A 228 -10.05 4.63 7.02
N PRO A 229 -9.88 3.34 6.65
CA PRO A 229 -8.83 2.50 7.20
C PRO A 229 -7.42 3.08 7.07
N SER A 230 -7.13 3.81 6.00
CA SER A 230 -5.81 4.44 5.80
C SER A 230 -5.48 5.49 6.86
N VAL A 231 -6.46 6.26 7.33
CA VAL A 231 -6.28 7.24 8.41
C VAL A 231 -6.15 6.52 9.75
N VAL A 232 -7.06 5.59 10.05
CA VAL A 232 -7.03 4.80 11.29
C VAL A 232 -5.72 4.04 11.40
N TRP A 233 -5.31 3.35 10.33
CA TRP A 233 -4.06 2.61 10.26
C TRP A 233 -2.85 3.51 10.52
N GLY A 234 -2.78 4.66 9.86
CA GLY A 234 -1.72 5.64 10.07
C GLY A 234 -1.58 6.09 11.52
N VAL A 235 -2.70 6.24 12.24
CA VAL A 235 -2.70 6.63 13.66
C VAL A 235 -2.24 5.49 14.55
N ILE A 236 -2.83 4.30 14.43
CA ILE A 236 -2.55 3.16 15.32
C ILE A 236 -1.20 2.49 15.08
N THR A 237 -0.53 2.80 13.97
CA THR A 237 0.80 2.27 13.63
C THR A 237 1.92 3.30 13.76
N THR A 238 1.58 4.51 14.19
CA THR A 238 2.54 5.58 14.52
C THR A 238 2.67 5.66 16.04
N PRO A 239 3.81 5.26 16.64
CA PRO A 239 3.96 5.15 18.09
C PRO A 239 3.63 6.46 18.84
N GLU A 240 4.00 7.61 18.26
CA GLU A 240 3.77 8.92 18.84
C GLU A 240 2.27 9.30 18.89
N LEU A 241 1.46 8.70 18.04
CA LEU A 241 0.02 8.90 17.98
C LEU A 241 -0.73 7.81 18.78
N GLU A 242 -0.31 6.54 18.65
CA GLU A 242 -0.92 5.41 19.36
C GLU A 242 -0.69 5.52 20.88
N GLY A 243 0.51 5.87 21.31
CA GLY A 243 0.89 5.90 22.71
C GLY A 243 -0.07 6.70 23.60
N PRO A 244 -0.39 7.96 23.29
CA PRO A 244 -1.35 8.76 24.07
C PRO A 244 -2.77 8.17 24.09
N LEU A 245 -3.22 7.52 22.99
CA LEU A 245 -4.54 6.86 22.93
C LEU A 245 -4.63 5.66 23.89
N LEU A 246 -3.50 4.98 24.11
CA LEU A 246 -3.39 3.84 25.02
C LEU A 246 -3.01 4.26 26.46
N GLY A 247 -2.89 5.55 26.74
CA GLY A 247 -2.47 6.06 28.05
C GLY A 247 -1.00 5.75 28.38
N LEU A 248 -0.15 5.58 27.37
CA LEU A 248 1.29 5.36 27.54
C LEU A 248 1.98 6.71 27.80
N ASN A 249 2.84 6.71 28.81
CA ASN A 249 3.68 7.87 29.14
C ASN A 249 4.87 8.01 28.20
N TYR A 250 5.25 6.90 27.57
CA TYR A 250 6.46 6.83 26.77
C TYR A 250 6.39 5.63 25.81
N VAL A 251 6.76 5.85 24.55
CA VAL A 251 6.99 4.80 23.54
C VAL A 251 8.28 5.14 22.81
N LYS A 252 9.21 4.21 22.78
CA LYS A 252 10.45 4.36 22.03
C LYS A 252 10.76 3.10 21.23
N ARG A 253 11.03 3.30 19.97
CA ARG A 253 11.52 2.24 19.10
C ARG A 253 12.95 1.82 19.53
N ILE A 254 13.21 0.52 19.57
CA ILE A 254 14.47 -0.06 20.04
C ILE A 254 15.11 -1.04 19.07
N ASP A 255 14.46 -1.34 17.92
CA ASP A 255 15.05 -2.16 16.87
C ASP A 255 15.88 -1.32 15.89
N GLU A 256 16.62 -2.01 14.98
CA GLU A 256 17.48 -1.42 13.96
C GLU A 256 16.89 -1.53 12.54
N LEU A 257 15.58 -1.80 12.42
CA LEU A 257 14.89 -2.05 11.14
C LEU A 257 14.64 -0.79 10.29
N GLY A 258 15.21 0.35 10.66
CA GLY A 258 15.01 1.63 9.97
C GLY A 258 13.69 2.33 10.37
N GLY A 259 13.22 3.29 9.57
CA GLY A 259 12.10 4.15 9.93
C GLY A 259 10.71 3.52 9.82
N ARG A 260 10.56 2.32 9.24
CA ARG A 260 9.26 1.70 8.95
C ARG A 260 8.77 0.83 10.13
N THR A 261 7.54 1.03 10.57
CA THR A 261 6.83 0.10 11.46
C THR A 261 6.39 -1.12 10.65
N GLN A 262 6.83 -2.32 11.03
CA GLN A 262 6.61 -3.56 10.28
C GLN A 262 6.81 -4.78 11.16
N LEU A 263 6.72 -5.98 10.59
CA LEU A 263 7.06 -7.24 11.25
C LEU A 263 8.44 -7.12 11.93
N GLU A 264 8.57 -7.67 13.16
CA GLU A 264 9.74 -7.63 14.03
C GLU A 264 10.11 -6.26 14.62
N ALA A 265 9.38 -5.19 14.29
CA ALA A 265 9.59 -3.91 14.95
C ALA A 265 9.35 -4.02 16.46
N LYS A 266 10.26 -3.44 17.25
CA LYS A 266 10.24 -3.51 18.72
C LYS A 266 10.18 -2.14 19.35
N PHE A 267 9.36 -2.04 20.39
CA PHE A 267 9.14 -0.81 21.13
C PHE A 267 9.28 -1.05 22.63
N HIS A 268 9.97 -0.15 23.32
CA HIS A 268 9.92 -0.01 24.76
C HIS A 268 8.78 0.95 25.10
N CYS A 269 7.83 0.48 25.87
CA CYS A 269 6.65 1.23 26.28
C CYS A 269 6.61 1.35 27.79
N ALA A 270 6.27 2.54 28.30
CA ALA A 270 6.11 2.78 29.71
C ALA A 270 4.68 3.25 30.01
N HIS A 271 4.05 2.60 30.98
CA HIS A 271 2.77 2.95 31.55
C HIS A 271 2.94 3.32 33.03
N ALA A 272 1.96 4.00 33.62
CA ALA A 272 1.99 4.32 35.04
C ALA A 272 2.16 3.08 35.96
N SER A 273 1.75 1.89 35.48
CA SER A 273 1.84 0.61 36.20
C SER A 273 3.14 -0.20 35.92
N GLY A 274 4.00 0.28 35.06
CA GLY A 274 5.27 -0.39 34.71
C GLY A 274 5.60 -0.38 33.23
N ASP A 275 6.79 -0.84 32.94
CA ASP A 275 7.35 -0.91 31.59
C ASP A 275 7.09 -2.28 30.95
N PHE A 276 6.96 -2.29 29.62
CA PHE A 276 6.85 -3.50 28.83
C PHE A 276 7.49 -3.33 27.44
N PHE A 277 7.86 -4.46 26.84
CA PHE A 277 8.34 -4.50 25.49
C PHE A 277 7.23 -5.00 24.56
N ASN A 278 7.08 -4.31 23.44
CA ASN A 278 6.09 -4.59 22.42
C ASN A 278 6.80 -5.00 21.12
N THR A 279 6.53 -6.21 20.62
CA THR A 279 7.13 -6.71 19.37
C THR A 279 6.02 -7.05 18.39
N ILE A 280 6.10 -6.55 17.16
CA ILE A 280 5.16 -6.91 16.09
C ILE A 280 5.51 -8.30 15.57
N VAL A 281 4.59 -9.27 15.71
CA VAL A 281 4.77 -10.67 15.33
C VAL A 281 3.96 -11.09 14.11
N ASP A 282 2.97 -10.29 13.72
CA ASP A 282 2.23 -10.44 12.48
C ASP A 282 1.75 -9.07 11.99
N TRP A 283 1.81 -8.84 10.68
CA TRP A 283 1.56 -7.54 10.08
C TRP A 283 0.87 -7.68 8.73
N LYS A 284 -0.37 -7.21 8.64
CA LYS A 284 -1.16 -7.18 7.42
C LYS A 284 -1.79 -5.79 7.26
N PRO A 285 -1.17 -4.91 6.49
CA PRO A 285 -1.61 -3.52 6.37
C PRO A 285 -3.10 -3.36 6.08
N PHE A 286 -3.73 -2.44 6.80
CA PHE A 286 -5.15 -2.07 6.73
C PHE A 286 -6.14 -3.15 7.14
N GLU A 287 -5.69 -4.36 7.49
CA GLU A 287 -6.51 -5.47 7.95
C GLU A 287 -6.27 -5.75 9.43
N TYR A 288 -5.02 -6.06 9.81
CA TYR A 288 -4.66 -6.28 11.21
C TYR A 288 -3.15 -6.27 11.45
N TYR A 289 -2.77 -6.15 12.70
CA TYR A 289 -1.44 -6.51 13.19
C TYR A 289 -1.55 -7.15 14.57
N THR A 290 -0.56 -7.98 14.91
CA THR A 290 -0.45 -8.65 16.20
C THR A 290 0.89 -8.32 16.84
N THR A 291 0.84 -8.02 18.13
CA THR A 291 2.03 -7.78 18.95
C THR A 291 2.10 -8.76 20.10
N THR A 292 3.31 -9.14 20.51
CA THR A 292 3.56 -9.66 21.86
C THR A 292 3.86 -8.50 22.78
N GLN A 293 3.36 -8.58 24.02
CA GLN A 293 3.64 -7.62 25.07
C GLN A 293 4.28 -8.36 26.24
N GLN A 294 5.57 -8.07 26.50
CA GLN A 294 6.37 -8.72 27.53
C GLN A 294 6.63 -7.76 28.67
N PHE A 295 6.27 -8.15 29.88
CA PHE A 295 6.47 -7.39 31.10
C PHE A 295 7.70 -7.87 31.88
N ALA A 296 8.30 -6.99 32.66
CA ALA A 296 9.42 -7.34 33.54
C ALA A 296 9.09 -8.44 34.57
N SER A 297 7.79 -8.67 34.83
CA SER A 297 7.29 -9.74 35.71
C SER A 297 7.36 -11.15 35.07
N GLY A 298 7.75 -11.25 33.80
CA GLY A 298 7.70 -12.51 33.02
C GLY A 298 6.34 -12.84 32.43
N LEU A 299 5.34 -11.96 32.59
CA LEU A 299 4.07 -12.11 31.91
C LEU A 299 4.20 -11.71 30.45
N GLU A 300 3.62 -12.53 29.57
CA GLU A 300 3.51 -12.26 28.15
C GLU A 300 2.09 -12.48 27.67
N TYR A 301 1.61 -11.65 26.76
CA TYR A 301 0.34 -11.87 26.06
C TYR A 301 0.38 -11.31 24.63
N TYR A 302 -0.51 -11.81 23.79
CA TYR A 302 -0.71 -11.34 22.43
C TYR A 302 -1.82 -10.30 22.38
N ARG A 303 -1.62 -9.24 21.60
CA ARG A 303 -2.62 -8.24 21.27
C ARG A 303 -2.78 -8.18 19.77
N THR A 304 -3.96 -8.51 19.25
CA THR A 304 -4.32 -8.33 17.84
C THR A 304 -5.23 -7.13 17.69
N ILE A 305 -4.89 -6.20 16.81
CA ILE A 305 -5.77 -5.12 16.36
C ILE A 305 -6.23 -5.46 14.95
N ARG A 306 -7.56 -5.46 14.74
CA ARG A 306 -8.20 -5.68 13.44
C ARG A 306 -8.97 -4.46 13.00
N LEU A 307 -8.94 -4.19 11.69
CA LEU A 307 -9.77 -3.18 11.05
C LEU A 307 -10.69 -3.86 10.03
N SER A 308 -11.94 -3.46 9.98
CA SER A 308 -12.86 -3.76 8.89
C SER A 308 -13.61 -2.50 8.49
N TYR A 309 -13.95 -2.37 7.21
CA TYR A 309 -14.54 -1.15 6.65
C TYR A 309 -15.78 -1.48 5.83
N ASP A 310 -16.89 -0.80 6.10
CA ASP A 310 -18.16 -0.99 5.42
C ASP A 310 -18.43 0.03 4.30
N GLY A 311 -17.48 0.93 4.03
CA GLY A 311 -17.59 2.02 3.06
C GLY A 311 -17.85 3.39 3.69
N ALA A 312 -18.17 3.46 4.99
CA ALA A 312 -18.42 4.69 5.74
C ALA A 312 -17.65 4.74 7.06
N ILE A 313 -17.59 3.63 7.78
CA ILE A 313 -17.04 3.51 9.13
C ILE A 313 -15.99 2.41 9.17
N THR A 314 -14.85 2.68 9.79
CA THR A 314 -13.87 1.65 10.15
C THR A 314 -14.22 1.09 11.53
N LYS A 315 -14.52 -0.19 11.59
CA LYS A 315 -14.60 -0.93 12.85
C LYS A 315 -13.19 -1.28 13.31
N PHE A 316 -12.82 -0.73 14.43
CA PHE A 316 -11.61 -1.09 15.16
C PHE A 316 -11.93 -2.14 16.20
N MET A 317 -11.19 -3.24 16.19
CA MET A 317 -11.33 -4.31 17.18
C MET A 317 -9.95 -4.62 17.76
N MET A 318 -9.84 -4.56 19.09
CA MET A 318 -8.66 -4.98 19.83
C MET A 318 -8.97 -6.25 20.62
N LEU A 319 -8.18 -7.29 20.42
CA LEU A 319 -8.28 -8.59 21.06
C LEU A 319 -6.99 -8.86 21.83
N VAL A 320 -7.11 -9.22 23.09
CA VAL A 320 -5.95 -9.54 23.95
C VAL A 320 -6.09 -10.99 24.44
N SER A 321 -5.04 -11.78 24.28
CA SER A 321 -5.00 -13.15 24.79
C SER A 321 -4.93 -13.20 26.32
N LYS A 322 -5.21 -14.36 26.92
CA LYS A 322 -4.82 -14.60 28.31
C LYS A 322 -3.31 -14.49 28.45
N PRO A 323 -2.83 -13.95 29.60
CA PRO A 323 -1.39 -13.92 29.86
C PRO A 323 -0.84 -15.35 30.00
N GLU A 324 0.32 -15.56 29.42
CA GLU A 324 1.12 -16.76 29.62
C GLU A 324 2.29 -16.42 30.53
N GLN A 325 2.64 -17.32 31.43
CA GLN A 325 3.81 -17.17 32.30
C GLN A 325 4.95 -17.98 31.67
N GLN A 326 6.02 -17.32 31.30
CA GLN A 326 7.25 -17.99 30.82
C GLN A 326 8.01 -18.64 31.98
#